data_d6047e328fa763ef03f5901a2c2249a5
#
_entry.id   d6047e328fa763ef03f5901a2c2249a5
#
_cell.length_a   1.000
_cell.length_b   1.000
_cell.length_c   1.000
_cell.angle_alpha   90.00
_cell.angle_beta   90.00
_cell.angle_gamma   90.00
#
_symmetry.space_group_name_H-M   'P 1'
#
loop_
_entity.id
_entity.type
_entity.pdbx_description
1 polymer ?
#
loop_
_entity_poly.entity_id
_entity_poly.type
_entity_poly.pdbx_seq_one_letter_code
_entity_poly.pdbx_strand_id
1 'polypeptide(L)'
;MAPCPRALPAIFAAIVTLTTLATAASSTQDSLQESSASRLEPERGYAAFYSHSLEGHKTACGGTYSATQLTAAHRRLPCGTKLRVTNLRNGKAVRVTVEDRGPSSASRIVDLSYAAAQALNFTQQGTTLVKLQVLGGRNPSSGKPKAAR
;
A
#
# COMPACT_ATOMS: atom_id res chain seq x y z
N MET A 1 -21.25 -74.14 -32.81
CA MET A 1 -21.27 -75.26 -31.84
C MET A 1 -21.05 -74.65 -30.46
N ALA A 2 -22.13 -74.57 -29.72
CA ALA A 2 -22.10 -74.37 -28.27
C ALA A 2 -21.74 -75.72 -27.62
N PRO A 3 -21.42 -75.77 -26.30
CA PRO A 3 -22.24 -75.20 -25.24
C PRO A 3 -21.48 -74.63 -24.03
N CYS A 4 -22.20 -73.84 -23.24
CA CYS A 4 -22.06 -73.72 -21.78
C CYS A 4 -22.16 -75.09 -21.05
N PRO A 5 -21.73 -75.26 -19.78
CA PRO A 5 -22.47 -74.60 -18.69
C PRO A 5 -21.68 -74.33 -17.36
N ARG A 6 -22.33 -73.49 -16.52
CA ARG A 6 -22.62 -73.69 -15.09
C ARG A 6 -21.47 -73.87 -14.08
N ALA A 7 -21.40 -72.95 -13.12
CA ALA A 7 -21.88 -73.19 -11.72
C ALA A 7 -21.53 -72.01 -10.82
N LEU A 8 -22.54 -71.42 -10.20
CA LEU A 8 -22.46 -70.86 -8.84
C LEU A 8 -22.48 -72.01 -7.84
N PRO A 9 -21.96 -71.90 -6.65
CA PRO A 9 -22.59 -71.14 -5.57
C PRO A 9 -21.67 -70.58 -4.48
N ALA A 10 -22.34 -69.84 -3.65
CA ALA A 10 -22.33 -69.74 -2.18
C ALA A 10 -21.39 -68.69 -1.54
N ILE A 11 -22.02 -67.59 -1.15
CA ILE A 11 -22.37 -67.22 0.25
C ILE A 11 -21.22 -67.39 1.20
N PHE A 12 -20.63 -66.26 1.62
CA PHE A 12 -20.29 -66.05 3.04
C PHE A 12 -20.41 -64.55 3.34
N ALA A 13 -21.40 -64.27 4.14
CA ALA A 13 -21.58 -63.00 4.81
C ALA A 13 -20.49 -62.82 5.87
N ALA A 14 -19.70 -61.78 5.74
CA ALA A 14 -18.92 -61.27 6.87
C ALA A 14 -19.22 -59.77 6.98
N ILE A 15 -20.09 -59.49 7.91
CA ILE A 15 -20.37 -58.18 8.42
C ILE A 15 -19.14 -57.74 9.20
N VAL A 16 -18.31 -56.94 8.60
CA VAL A 16 -17.28 -56.19 9.33
C VAL A 16 -17.82 -54.78 9.46
N THR A 17 -18.36 -54.50 10.61
CA THR A 17 -18.66 -53.14 11.06
C THR A 17 -17.37 -52.40 11.26
N LEU A 18 -16.92 -51.71 10.23
CA LEU A 18 -15.81 -50.78 10.35
C LEU A 18 -16.38 -49.47 10.84
N THR A 19 -16.24 -49.24 12.12
CA THR A 19 -16.44 -47.92 12.73
C THR A 19 -15.41 -46.99 12.18
N THR A 20 -15.82 -46.21 11.20
CA THR A 20 -15.01 -45.06 10.73
C THR A 20 -15.00 -44.02 11.83
N LEU A 21 -13.87 -43.98 12.51
CA LEU A 21 -13.51 -42.88 13.37
C LEU A 21 -13.38 -41.65 12.48
N ALA A 22 -14.37 -40.78 12.50
CA ALA A 22 -14.29 -39.49 11.88
C ALA A 22 -13.25 -38.67 12.64
N THR A 23 -12.03 -38.70 12.16
CA THR A 23 -11.01 -37.73 12.57
C THR A 23 -11.46 -36.41 12.05
N ALA A 24 -12.09 -35.61 12.90
CA ALA A 24 -12.29 -34.20 12.63
C ALA A 24 -10.90 -33.55 12.52
N ALA A 25 -10.44 -33.41 11.31
CA ALA A 25 -9.35 -32.51 11.04
C ALA A 25 -9.88 -31.10 11.34
N SER A 26 -9.62 -30.65 12.54
CA SER A 26 -9.69 -29.22 12.87
C SER A 26 -8.66 -28.52 11.97
N SER A 27 -9.11 -28.10 10.81
CA SER A 27 -8.41 -27.08 10.08
C SER A 27 -8.46 -25.84 10.95
N THR A 28 -7.45 -25.70 11.78
CA THR A 28 -7.08 -24.43 12.36
C THR A 28 -6.77 -23.55 11.16
N GLN A 29 -7.79 -22.87 10.65
CA GLN A 29 -7.58 -21.67 9.89
C GLN A 29 -6.93 -20.72 10.87
N ASP A 30 -5.62 -20.77 10.89
CA ASP A 30 -4.80 -19.69 11.38
C ASP A 30 -5.18 -18.48 10.50
N SER A 31 -6.23 -17.82 10.94
CA SER A 31 -6.55 -16.49 10.51
C SER A 31 -5.37 -15.67 10.98
N LEU A 32 -4.34 -15.64 10.13
CA LEU A 32 -3.42 -14.53 10.12
C LEU A 32 -4.29 -13.32 9.90
N GLN A 33 -4.82 -12.83 10.98
CA GLN A 33 -5.37 -11.50 11.11
C GLN A 33 -4.20 -10.58 10.90
N GLU A 34 -3.78 -10.52 9.63
CA GLU A 34 -2.98 -9.41 9.15
C GLU A 34 -3.74 -8.19 9.59
N SER A 35 -3.25 -7.63 10.69
CA SER A 35 -3.73 -6.37 11.20
C SER A 35 -3.85 -5.45 10.01
N SER A 36 -5.08 -5.07 9.74
CA SER A 36 -5.48 -4.11 8.71
C SER A 36 -4.89 -2.75 9.07
N ALA A 37 -3.58 -2.64 9.06
CA ALA A 37 -2.95 -1.41 8.69
C ALA A 37 -3.45 -1.21 7.26
N SER A 38 -4.51 -0.45 7.11
CA SER A 38 -5.17 -0.15 5.86
C SER A 38 -4.07 0.17 4.83
N ARG A 39 -3.74 -0.85 4.07
CA ARG A 39 -2.84 -0.73 2.93
C ARG A 39 -3.62 0.11 1.94
N LEU A 40 -3.49 1.44 2.11
CA LEU A 40 -4.11 2.38 1.20
C LEU A 40 -3.69 1.97 -0.21
N GLU A 41 -4.68 1.65 -1.03
CA GLU A 41 -4.44 1.30 -2.42
C GLU A 41 -3.58 2.38 -3.09
N PRO A 42 -2.65 2.00 -3.94
CA PRO A 42 -1.79 2.95 -4.62
C PRO A 42 -2.61 3.97 -5.41
N GLU A 43 -2.51 5.24 -5.05
CA GLU A 43 -3.17 6.32 -5.77
C GLU A 43 -2.37 6.67 -7.03
N ARG A 44 -3.06 6.90 -8.15
CA ARG A 44 -2.45 7.32 -9.43
C ARG A 44 -3.02 8.66 -9.86
N GLY A 45 -2.16 9.53 -10.35
CA GLY A 45 -2.55 10.84 -10.83
C GLY A 45 -1.35 11.71 -11.18
N TYR A 46 -1.61 12.97 -11.49
CA TYR A 46 -0.55 13.89 -11.83
C TYR A 46 0.15 14.45 -10.59
N ALA A 47 1.46 14.58 -10.69
CA ALA A 47 2.31 15.30 -9.77
C ALA A 47 2.88 16.55 -10.43
N ALA A 48 3.05 17.62 -9.66
CA ALA A 48 3.89 18.75 -10.00
C ALA A 48 4.95 18.91 -8.90
N PHE A 49 5.71 20.00 -8.96
CA PHE A 49 6.67 20.33 -7.93
C PHE A 49 6.63 21.82 -7.61
N TYR A 50 7.07 22.15 -6.40
CA TYR A 50 7.16 23.52 -5.93
C TYR A 50 8.23 24.32 -6.66
N SER A 51 7.93 25.59 -6.90
CA SER A 51 8.93 26.56 -7.38
C SER A 51 10.01 26.81 -6.31
N HIS A 52 11.22 27.11 -6.76
CA HIS A 52 12.28 27.59 -5.89
C HIS A 52 11.94 28.86 -5.12
N SER A 53 11.01 29.67 -5.62
CA SER A 53 10.55 30.89 -4.95
C SER A 53 9.85 30.63 -3.61
N LEU A 54 9.48 29.38 -3.32
CA LEU A 54 8.84 28.98 -2.07
C LEU A 54 9.83 28.53 -1.00
N GLU A 55 11.14 28.54 -1.28
CA GLU A 55 12.17 28.23 -0.29
C GLU A 55 12.00 29.08 0.95
N GLY A 56 12.04 28.47 2.13
CA GLY A 56 11.86 29.13 3.41
C GLY A 56 10.43 29.42 3.84
N HIS A 57 9.42 29.17 2.98
CA HIS A 57 8.01 29.32 3.36
C HIS A 57 7.57 28.26 4.36
N LYS A 58 6.69 28.65 5.29
CA LYS A 58 6.13 27.72 6.25
C LYS A 58 5.18 26.75 5.58
N THR A 59 5.30 25.48 5.98
CA THR A 59 4.39 24.41 5.54
C THR A 59 3.22 24.25 6.49
N ALA A 60 2.11 23.70 6.01
CA ALA A 60 0.91 23.46 6.80
C ALA A 60 1.13 22.48 7.97
N CYS A 61 2.19 21.68 7.93
CA CYS A 61 2.57 20.76 9.00
C CYS A 61 3.50 21.37 10.05
N GLY A 62 3.77 22.67 9.98
CA GLY A 62 4.56 23.42 10.95
C GLY A 62 6.06 23.44 10.68
N GLY A 63 6.51 22.88 9.55
CA GLY A 63 7.89 22.96 9.09
C GLY A 63 8.15 24.17 8.18
N THR A 64 9.30 24.13 7.52
CA THR A 64 9.71 25.10 6.51
C THR A 64 10.05 24.35 5.22
N TYR A 65 9.52 24.81 4.11
CA TYR A 65 9.84 24.20 2.82
C TYR A 65 11.32 24.41 2.46
N SER A 66 11.95 23.34 2.03
CA SER A 66 13.26 23.39 1.41
C SER A 66 13.25 22.58 0.10
N ALA A 67 13.73 23.24 -0.95
CA ALA A 67 13.82 22.64 -2.28
C ALA A 67 14.78 21.44 -2.36
N THR A 68 15.72 21.34 -1.39
CA THR A 68 16.73 20.27 -1.31
C THR A 68 16.27 19.05 -0.52
N GLN A 69 15.19 19.14 0.23
CA GLN A 69 14.64 18.03 1.01
C GLN A 69 13.66 17.21 0.17
N LEU A 70 13.51 15.93 0.53
CA LEU A 70 12.58 15.01 -0.13
C LEU A 70 11.21 15.06 0.56
N THR A 71 10.43 16.08 0.24
CA THR A 71 9.12 16.35 0.85
C THR A 71 8.01 16.43 -0.19
N ALA A 72 6.78 16.35 0.28
CA ALA A 72 5.59 16.40 -0.56
C ALA A 72 4.43 17.10 0.15
N ALA A 73 3.51 17.68 -0.63
CA ALA A 73 2.19 18.10 -0.18
C ALA A 73 1.14 17.10 -0.65
N HIS A 74 0.26 16.72 0.27
CA HIS A 74 -0.88 15.87 -0.04
C HIS A 74 -2.13 16.34 0.71
N ARG A 75 -3.33 16.24 0.06
CA ARG A 75 -4.56 16.80 0.61
C ARG A 75 -5.03 16.10 1.87
N ARG A 76 -4.97 14.77 1.89
CA ARG A 76 -5.63 13.93 2.89
C ARG A 76 -4.69 13.18 3.81
N LEU A 77 -3.50 12.81 3.33
CA LEU A 77 -2.57 12.03 4.12
C LEU A 77 -2.04 12.82 5.32
N PRO A 78 -1.90 12.19 6.49
CA PRO A 78 -1.36 12.85 7.67
C PRO A 78 0.06 13.41 7.44
N CYS A 79 0.38 14.48 8.15
CA CYS A 79 1.74 15.01 8.20
C CYS A 79 2.72 13.93 8.74
N GLY A 80 3.90 13.85 8.15
CA GLY A 80 4.89 12.84 8.48
C GLY A 80 4.68 11.48 7.79
N THR A 81 3.63 11.32 6.98
CA THR A 81 3.44 10.11 6.20
C THR A 81 4.56 9.94 5.19
N LYS A 82 5.13 8.74 5.16
CA LYS A 82 6.15 8.36 4.19
C LYS A 82 5.49 7.78 2.93
N LEU A 83 5.83 8.36 1.79
CA LEU A 83 5.32 7.95 0.48
C LEU A 83 6.45 7.45 -0.40
N ARG A 84 6.19 6.41 -1.16
CA ARG A 84 6.95 6.08 -2.36
C ARG A 84 6.21 6.65 -3.56
N VAL A 85 6.84 7.57 -4.25
CA VAL A 85 6.35 8.16 -5.49
C VAL A 85 7.09 7.53 -6.64
N THR A 86 6.38 6.95 -7.58
CA THR A 86 6.94 6.33 -8.79
C THR A 86 6.45 7.09 -10.01
N ASN A 87 7.37 7.62 -10.80
CA ASN A 87 7.06 8.23 -12.10
C ASN A 87 6.73 7.12 -13.10
N LEU A 88 5.49 7.09 -13.58
CA LEU A 88 5.01 6.04 -14.49
C LEU A 88 5.53 6.16 -15.92
N ARG A 89 6.17 7.28 -16.28
CA ARG A 89 6.75 7.49 -17.62
C ARG A 89 8.15 6.88 -17.76
N ASN A 90 8.93 6.85 -16.67
CA ASN A 90 10.32 6.40 -16.71
C ASN A 90 10.66 5.34 -15.65
N GLY A 91 9.71 4.97 -14.80
CA GLY A 91 9.89 3.96 -13.75
C GLY A 91 10.71 4.42 -12.53
N LYS A 92 11.26 5.63 -12.52
CA LYS A 92 12.01 6.14 -11.38
C LYS A 92 11.12 6.32 -10.16
N ALA A 93 11.66 6.04 -8.98
CA ALA A 93 10.92 6.17 -7.72
C ALA A 93 11.76 6.90 -6.67
N VAL A 94 11.08 7.66 -5.82
CA VAL A 94 11.68 8.36 -4.68
C VAL A 94 10.80 8.21 -3.45
N ARG A 95 11.40 8.24 -2.28
CA ARG A 95 10.68 8.30 -1.00
C ARG A 95 10.64 9.74 -0.53
N VAL A 96 9.44 10.21 -0.17
CA VAL A 96 9.21 11.55 0.33
C VAL A 96 8.40 11.52 1.62
N THR A 97 8.44 12.61 2.37
CA THR A 97 7.63 12.79 3.57
C THR A 97 6.58 13.86 3.31
N VAL A 98 5.33 13.60 3.71
CA VAL A 98 4.25 14.60 3.63
C VAL A 98 4.48 15.65 4.71
N GLU A 99 4.75 16.88 4.32
CA GLU A 99 5.01 18.02 5.21
C GLU A 99 4.13 19.23 4.92
N ASP A 100 3.28 19.13 3.89
CA ASP A 100 2.42 20.23 3.52
C ASP A 100 1.05 19.76 3.04
N ARG A 101 0.12 20.71 2.88
CA ARG A 101 -1.23 20.53 2.35
C ARG A 101 -1.32 21.05 0.93
N GLY A 102 -1.87 20.27 0.06
CA GLY A 102 -2.04 20.55 -1.37
C GLY A 102 -2.07 19.25 -2.16
N PRO A 103 -2.15 19.30 -3.46
CA PRO A 103 -2.25 20.48 -4.37
C PRO A 103 -3.57 21.23 -4.25
N SER A 104 -3.57 22.49 -4.61
CA SER A 104 -4.80 23.29 -4.77
C SER A 104 -5.59 22.87 -6.02
N SER A 105 -4.90 22.44 -7.06
CA SER A 105 -5.51 21.97 -8.30
C SER A 105 -6.10 20.56 -8.15
N ALA A 106 -7.37 20.39 -8.55
CA ALA A 106 -8.05 19.09 -8.51
C ALA A 106 -7.42 18.05 -9.47
N SER A 107 -6.74 18.49 -10.50
CA SER A 107 -6.10 17.62 -11.51
C SER A 107 -4.82 16.94 -11.00
N ARG A 108 -4.27 17.39 -9.87
CA ARG A 108 -3.05 16.84 -9.27
C ARG A 108 -3.37 16.14 -7.96
N ILE A 109 -2.62 15.10 -7.67
CA ILE A 109 -2.75 14.34 -6.41
C ILE A 109 -1.65 14.68 -5.39
N VAL A 110 -0.51 15.17 -5.86
CA VAL A 110 0.67 15.48 -5.04
C VAL A 110 1.47 16.62 -5.65
N ASP A 111 2.02 17.48 -4.80
CA ASP A 111 3.07 18.42 -5.19
C ASP A 111 4.36 18.02 -4.44
N LEU A 112 5.45 17.93 -5.18
CA LEU A 112 6.75 17.44 -4.68
C LEU A 112 7.73 18.59 -4.49
N SER A 113 8.73 18.38 -3.65
CA SER A 113 9.89 19.26 -3.59
C SER A 113 10.69 19.20 -4.90
N TYR A 114 11.51 20.21 -5.14
CA TYR A 114 12.36 20.24 -6.33
C TYR A 114 13.34 19.06 -6.39
N ALA A 115 13.96 18.71 -5.24
CA ALA A 115 14.84 17.55 -5.16
C ALA A 115 14.13 16.23 -5.51
N ALA A 116 12.87 16.07 -5.09
CA ALA A 116 12.09 14.90 -5.44
C ALA A 116 11.75 14.86 -6.95
N ALA A 117 11.44 16.02 -7.54
CA ALA A 117 11.20 16.13 -8.98
C ALA A 117 12.44 15.81 -9.80
N GLN A 118 13.61 16.24 -9.34
CA GLN A 118 14.90 15.88 -9.94
C GLN A 118 15.16 14.38 -9.87
N ALA A 119 14.96 13.77 -8.70
CA ALA A 119 15.14 12.32 -8.53
C ALA A 119 14.23 11.50 -9.44
N LEU A 120 13.02 11.99 -9.69
CA LEU A 120 12.04 11.40 -10.61
C LEU A 120 12.26 11.78 -12.07
N ASN A 121 13.19 12.73 -12.34
CA ASN A 121 13.56 13.20 -13.66
C ASN A 121 12.37 13.76 -14.47
N PHE A 122 11.62 14.69 -13.89
CA PHE A 122 10.52 15.35 -14.61
C PHE A 122 10.51 16.90 -14.47
N THR A 123 11.59 17.49 -14.00
CA THR A 123 11.72 18.94 -13.85
C THR A 123 11.55 19.71 -15.16
N GLN A 124 11.90 19.10 -16.29
CA GLN A 124 11.72 19.70 -17.62
C GLN A 124 10.25 19.72 -18.07
N GLN A 125 9.46 18.75 -17.65
CA GLN A 125 8.06 18.62 -18.05
C GLN A 125 7.10 19.41 -17.14
N GLY A 126 7.54 19.81 -15.96
CA GLY A 126 6.71 20.49 -14.96
C GLY A 126 5.68 19.59 -14.26
N THR A 127 5.11 18.64 -14.97
CA THR A 127 4.17 17.65 -14.44
C THR A 127 4.42 16.25 -15.00
N THR A 128 4.07 15.23 -14.23
CA THR A 128 4.16 13.84 -14.69
C THR A 128 3.11 12.95 -14.03
N LEU A 129 2.79 11.82 -14.66
CA LEU A 129 1.91 10.82 -14.08
C LEU A 129 2.69 9.96 -13.08
N VAL A 130 2.18 9.84 -11.87
CA VAL A 130 2.83 9.10 -10.79
C VAL A 130 1.89 8.08 -10.14
N LYS A 131 2.51 7.12 -9.47
CA LYS A 131 1.87 6.21 -8.54
C LYS A 131 2.39 6.50 -7.13
N LEU A 132 1.47 6.73 -6.19
CA LEU A 132 1.77 6.92 -4.77
C LEU A 132 1.51 5.63 -4.01
N GLN A 133 2.45 5.24 -3.16
CA GLN A 133 2.30 4.13 -2.20
C GLN A 133 2.64 4.65 -0.80
N VAL A 134 1.74 4.46 0.14
CA VAL A 134 2.01 4.75 1.54
C VAL A 134 2.93 3.66 2.09
N LEU A 135 4.10 4.06 2.59
CA LEU A 135 5.08 3.14 3.18
C LEU A 135 4.93 3.00 4.69
N GLY A 136 4.19 3.89 5.30
CA GLY A 136 3.94 4.00 6.71
C GLY A 136 3.84 5.48 7.10
N GLY A 137 3.09 5.76 8.14
CA GLY A 137 2.97 7.08 8.73
C GLY A 137 2.82 6.94 10.23
N ARG A 138 3.19 7.95 10.99
CA ARG A 138 2.80 8.00 12.38
C ARG A 138 1.28 8.02 12.45
N ASN A 139 0.72 7.11 13.24
CA ASN A 139 -0.66 7.28 13.68
C ASN A 139 -0.78 8.66 14.32
N PRO A 140 -1.75 9.48 13.94
CA PRO A 140 -1.93 10.82 14.50
C PRO A 140 -2.26 10.80 16.01
N SER A 141 -2.48 9.62 16.59
CA SER A 141 -2.81 9.44 18.00
C SER A 141 -1.59 9.37 18.95
N SER A 142 -0.36 9.37 18.46
CA SER A 142 0.83 9.26 19.31
C SER A 142 1.74 10.49 19.26
N GLY A 143 1.20 11.65 19.63
CA GLY A 143 2.06 12.84 19.66
C GLY A 143 1.35 14.12 20.04
N LYS A 144 0.71 14.14 21.20
CA LYS A 144 0.49 15.41 21.89
C LYS A 144 1.86 15.90 22.35
N PRO A 145 2.39 17.01 21.86
CA PRO A 145 3.57 17.59 22.46
C PRO A 145 3.20 17.99 23.89
N LYS A 146 3.83 17.33 24.84
CA LYS A 146 3.76 17.74 26.25
C LYS A 146 4.36 19.14 26.29
N ALA A 147 3.51 20.14 26.52
CA ALA A 147 3.97 21.48 26.80
C ALA A 147 4.95 21.39 27.95
N ALA A 148 6.20 21.76 27.71
CA ALA A 148 7.16 22.00 28.76
C ALA A 148 6.68 23.24 29.53
N ARG A 149 6.54 23.10 30.82
CA ARG A 149 6.42 24.21 31.75
C ARG A 149 7.76 24.90 31.89
#